data_e6a58a5dcb7dc570777cc835f9db0ddb
#
_entry.id   e6a58a5dcb7dc570777cc835f9db0ddb
#
_cell.length_a   1.000
_cell.length_b   1.000
_cell.length_c   1.000
_cell.angle_alpha   90.00
_cell.angle_beta   90.00
_cell.angle_gamma   90.00
#
_symmetry.space_group_name_H-M   'P 1'
#
loop_
_entity.id
_entity.type
_entity.pdbx_description
1 polymer ?
#
loop_
_entity_poly.entity_id
_entity_poly.type
_entity_poly.pdbx_seq_one_letter_code
_entity_poly.pdbx_strand_id
1 'polypeptide(L)'
;MAWKEIDMKKIINKPENYTDDMLHGIYQAHPDMVKYVENDLRCYCTAKKKEGKVAIITGGGTGHLPLFLGYVGENMLDGCGVGSVFQSPSAEQIYNISKEVESGAGILFLYGNYTGDIMNFDMASEMLEMDDIQTRSIVGADDVLSNKNPDARRGVAGIFFMYKCAGAKAAQMGTLDEVLAAAQKAKDNTRTVGFALTPCIIPELGHSNFTLGDNEMAFGMGIHGEPGVWNGPVKTSRELAEESMKEILGDMPVASGEEVCVLINGLGATSQEELYILTGDVEDILKEKGIKVYRTFVGEYATSMEMAGASISICKVADEEMKQWIDMPVHTPFYTQV
;
A
#
# COMPACT_ATOMS: atom_id res chain seq x y z
N MET A 1 -13.01 21.21 29.82
CA MET A 1 -13.80 20.02 29.47
C MET A 1 -13.05 18.80 30.04
N ALA A 2 -13.68 18.02 30.91
CA ALA A 2 -13.07 16.81 31.42
C ALA A 2 -12.89 15.82 30.26
N TRP A 3 -11.71 15.25 30.14
CA TRP A 3 -11.44 14.12 29.24
C TRP A 3 -12.49 13.04 29.50
N LYS A 4 -13.34 12.69 28.55
CA LYS A 4 -13.98 11.40 28.57
C LYS A 4 -12.84 10.39 28.61
N GLU A 5 -12.78 9.55 29.64
CA GLU A 5 -11.92 8.36 29.62
C GLU A 5 -12.26 7.60 28.34
N ILE A 6 -11.39 7.75 27.34
CA ILE A 6 -11.47 6.97 26.12
C ILE A 6 -10.93 5.61 26.55
N ASP A 7 -11.75 4.59 26.48
CA ASP A 7 -11.36 3.19 26.78
C ASP A 7 -10.49 2.65 25.61
N MET A 8 -9.44 3.41 25.31
CA MET A 8 -8.54 3.18 24.18
C MET A 8 -7.11 3.05 24.69
N LYS A 9 -6.54 1.84 24.56
CA LYS A 9 -5.15 1.55 24.93
C LYS A 9 -4.22 1.80 23.75
N LYS A 10 -3.91 3.09 23.46
CA LYS A 10 -2.97 3.50 22.42
C LYS A 10 -1.92 4.47 22.99
N ILE A 11 -0.71 4.43 22.43
CA ILE A 11 0.37 5.39 22.74
C ILE A 11 0.15 6.63 21.89
N ILE A 12 -0.71 7.52 22.32
CA ILE A 12 -1.05 8.79 21.66
C ILE A 12 -1.17 9.92 22.68
N ASN A 13 -1.01 11.17 22.23
CA ASN A 13 -1.29 12.34 23.07
C ASN A 13 -2.78 12.66 23.04
N LYS A 14 -3.27 13.14 21.89
CA LYS A 14 -4.67 13.47 21.65
C LYS A 14 -5.15 12.82 20.38
N PRO A 15 -6.36 12.25 20.35
CA PRO A 15 -6.91 11.63 19.14
C PRO A 15 -6.87 12.54 17.92
N GLU A 16 -7.24 13.81 18.06
CA GLU A 16 -7.25 14.80 16.97
C GLU A 16 -5.86 15.12 16.40
N ASN A 17 -4.80 14.89 17.16
CA ASN A 17 -3.41 15.15 16.76
C ASN A 17 -2.70 13.87 16.25
N TYR A 18 -3.39 12.73 16.19
CA TYR A 18 -2.78 11.44 15.90
C TYR A 18 -1.85 11.46 14.67
N THR A 19 -2.34 11.98 13.56
CA THR A 19 -1.58 12.05 12.30
C THR A 19 -0.40 13.02 12.40
N ASP A 20 -0.61 14.21 12.94
CA ASP A 20 0.42 15.25 12.97
C ASP A 20 1.52 14.92 13.99
N ASP A 21 1.18 14.35 15.14
CA ASP A 21 2.14 13.86 16.13
C ASP A 21 3.00 12.71 15.56
N MET A 22 2.38 11.78 14.81
CA MET A 22 3.09 10.71 14.11
C MET A 22 4.07 11.28 13.08
N LEU A 23 3.63 12.19 12.22
CA LEU A 23 4.46 12.81 11.19
C LEU A 23 5.63 13.57 11.80
N HIS A 24 5.39 14.34 12.87
CA HIS A 24 6.45 15.02 13.61
C HIS A 24 7.53 14.03 14.08
N GLY A 25 7.13 12.87 14.64
CA GLY A 25 8.06 11.82 15.05
C GLY A 25 8.86 11.23 13.88
N ILE A 26 8.22 11.02 12.73
CA ILE A 26 8.90 10.49 11.52
C ILE A 26 9.96 11.47 11.01
N TYR A 27 9.64 12.76 10.89
CA TYR A 27 10.60 13.78 10.45
C TYR A 27 11.78 13.94 11.40
N GLN A 28 11.58 13.78 12.72
CA GLN A 28 12.66 13.78 13.69
C GLN A 28 13.55 12.53 13.59
N ALA A 29 12.97 11.38 13.30
CA ALA A 29 13.70 10.11 13.19
C ALA A 29 14.49 10.00 11.87
N HIS A 30 14.02 10.64 10.79
CA HIS A 30 14.55 10.48 9.43
C HIS A 30 14.80 11.83 8.70
N PRO A 31 15.50 12.80 9.32
CA PRO A 31 15.65 14.15 8.76
C PRO A 31 16.45 14.20 7.45
N ASP A 32 17.30 13.18 7.20
CA ASP A 32 18.13 13.08 5.99
C ASP A 32 17.42 12.38 4.83
N MET A 33 16.23 11.78 5.08
CA MET A 33 15.51 10.99 4.11
C MET A 33 14.24 11.68 3.61
N VAL A 34 13.53 12.36 4.51
CA VAL A 34 12.22 12.96 4.23
C VAL A 34 12.07 14.35 4.81
N LYS A 35 11.22 15.14 4.19
CA LYS A 35 10.87 16.51 4.60
C LYS A 35 9.40 16.80 4.30
N TYR A 36 8.88 17.90 4.83
CA TYR A 36 7.58 18.45 4.46
C TYR A 36 7.76 19.82 3.77
N VAL A 37 6.72 20.27 3.05
CA VAL A 37 6.72 21.53 2.31
C VAL A 37 5.53 22.40 2.69
N GLU A 38 5.59 23.70 2.34
CA GLU A 38 4.52 24.68 2.58
C GLU A 38 4.08 24.81 4.06
N ASN A 39 4.97 24.48 5.01
CA ASN A 39 4.65 24.41 6.44
C ASN A 39 3.49 23.46 6.79
N ASP A 40 3.17 22.52 5.92
CA ASP A 40 2.18 21.46 6.14
C ASP A 40 2.89 20.12 6.32
N LEU A 41 2.84 19.55 7.53
CA LEU A 41 3.43 18.23 7.84
C LEU A 41 2.89 17.12 6.93
N ARG A 42 1.70 17.29 6.38
CA ARG A 42 1.03 16.31 5.53
C ARG A 42 1.47 16.33 4.07
N CYS A 43 2.26 17.33 3.69
CA CYS A 43 2.95 17.40 2.41
C CYS A 43 4.31 16.68 2.50
N TYR A 44 4.28 15.35 2.50
CA TYR A 44 5.43 14.49 2.77
C TYR A 44 6.26 14.22 1.51
N CYS A 45 7.54 14.56 1.51
CA CYS A 45 8.42 14.46 0.35
C CYS A 45 9.76 13.82 0.69
N THR A 46 10.41 13.24 -0.33
CA THR A 46 11.84 12.88 -0.23
C THR A 46 12.70 14.11 0.03
N ALA A 47 13.70 13.98 0.90
CA ALA A 47 14.73 15.02 1.08
C ALA A 47 15.75 15.04 -0.07
N LYS A 48 15.80 14.00 -0.91
CA LYS A 48 16.79 13.78 -1.97
C LYS A 48 16.12 13.71 -3.35
N LYS A 49 15.81 14.87 -3.91
CA LYS A 49 15.31 14.99 -5.28
C LYS A 49 16.40 14.62 -6.28
N LYS A 50 16.04 13.85 -7.32
CA LYS A 50 16.93 13.51 -8.45
C LYS A 50 16.47 14.26 -9.70
N GLU A 51 17.30 15.14 -10.21
CA GLU A 51 16.98 15.96 -11.39
C GLU A 51 16.74 15.10 -12.64
N GLY A 52 15.73 15.48 -13.43
CA GLY A 52 15.34 14.81 -14.68
C GLY A 52 14.72 13.44 -14.50
N LYS A 53 14.44 13.00 -13.26
CA LYS A 53 13.72 11.77 -12.96
C LYS A 53 12.21 12.03 -12.94
N VAL A 54 11.42 11.13 -13.50
CA VAL A 54 9.95 11.13 -13.30
C VAL A 54 9.67 11.04 -11.79
N ALA A 55 8.92 12.00 -11.27
CA ALA A 55 8.47 11.97 -9.89
C ALA A 55 7.28 11.02 -9.73
N ILE A 56 7.31 10.19 -8.67
CA ILE A 56 6.19 9.30 -8.35
C ILE A 56 5.57 9.76 -7.04
N ILE A 57 4.30 10.13 -7.10
CA ILE A 57 3.56 10.64 -5.94
C ILE A 57 2.39 9.71 -5.65
N THR A 58 2.27 9.37 -4.38
CA THR A 58 1.14 8.63 -3.83
C THR A 58 0.37 9.48 -2.82
N GLY A 59 -0.68 8.93 -2.28
CA GLY A 59 -1.43 9.52 -1.19
C GLY A 59 -2.50 8.57 -0.69
N GLY A 60 -2.97 8.86 0.50
CA GLY A 60 -4.01 8.10 1.16
C GLY A 60 -4.11 8.45 2.64
N GLY A 61 -5.03 7.81 3.33
CA GLY A 61 -5.22 7.96 4.77
C GLY A 61 -4.06 7.39 5.58
N THR A 62 -3.80 7.98 6.75
CA THR A 62 -2.98 7.33 7.77
C THR A 62 -3.67 6.09 8.33
N GLY A 63 -2.92 5.26 9.06
CA GLY A 63 -3.41 3.99 9.62
C GLY A 63 -2.94 2.77 8.83
N HIS A 64 -2.18 2.97 7.73
CA HIS A 64 -1.77 1.91 6.83
C HIS A 64 -0.25 1.67 6.76
N LEU A 65 0.55 2.31 7.63
CA LEU A 65 2.01 2.23 7.59
C LEU A 65 2.53 0.78 7.40
N PRO A 66 3.52 0.59 6.51
CA PRO A 66 4.23 1.61 5.71
C PRO A 66 3.50 2.07 4.44
N LEU A 67 2.34 1.47 4.07
CA LEU A 67 1.64 1.87 2.84
C LEU A 67 1.49 3.38 2.76
N PHE A 68 1.65 3.90 1.55
CA PHE A 68 1.76 5.28 1.13
C PHE A 68 3.08 5.93 1.59
N LEU A 69 3.07 6.77 2.60
CA LEU A 69 4.20 7.62 2.99
C LEU A 69 5.48 6.83 3.36
N GLY A 70 5.36 5.63 3.89
CA GLY A 70 6.51 4.81 4.29
C GLY A 70 7.38 4.34 3.12
N TYR A 71 6.89 4.44 1.90
CA TYR A 71 7.61 4.07 0.68
C TYR A 71 8.24 5.27 -0.04
N VAL A 72 8.18 6.48 0.54
CA VAL A 72 8.88 7.66 0.00
C VAL A 72 10.36 7.56 0.33
N GLY A 73 11.21 7.50 -0.71
CA GLY A 73 12.65 7.40 -0.58
C GLY A 73 13.34 6.87 -1.83
N GLU A 74 14.59 6.47 -1.67
CA GLU A 74 15.46 6.10 -2.79
C GLU A 74 14.93 4.89 -3.55
N ASN A 75 14.84 5.04 -4.89
CA ASN A 75 14.39 4.04 -5.86
C ASN A 75 12.94 3.55 -5.67
N MET A 76 12.10 4.35 -4.99
CA MET A 76 10.69 4.04 -4.83
C MET A 76 9.82 5.28 -5.11
N LEU A 77 9.28 5.97 -4.10
CA LEU A 77 8.40 7.13 -4.29
C LEU A 77 9.11 8.45 -3.96
N ASP A 78 8.60 9.57 -4.49
CA ASP A 78 9.15 10.91 -4.26
C ASP A 78 8.30 11.75 -3.32
N GLY A 79 7.01 11.48 -3.25
CA GLY A 79 6.10 12.23 -2.38
C GLY A 79 4.83 11.47 -2.01
N CYS A 80 4.19 11.93 -0.94
CA CYS A 80 2.94 11.39 -0.44
C CYS A 80 2.06 12.48 0.18
N GLY A 81 0.85 12.64 -0.33
CA GLY A 81 -0.20 13.36 0.38
C GLY A 81 -0.72 12.53 1.55
N VAL A 82 -0.68 13.09 2.76
CA VAL A 82 -1.01 12.34 3.99
C VAL A 82 -2.36 12.78 4.53
N GLY A 83 -3.37 11.93 4.34
CA GLY A 83 -4.71 12.16 4.88
C GLY A 83 -4.83 11.86 6.39
N SER A 84 -5.93 12.26 7.01
CA SER A 84 -6.31 11.79 8.35
C SER A 84 -6.54 10.28 8.36
N VAL A 85 -6.82 9.69 9.53
CA VAL A 85 -7.01 8.23 9.62
C VAL A 85 -8.10 7.76 8.65
N PHE A 86 -7.70 6.92 7.68
CA PHE A 86 -8.56 6.36 6.62
C PHE A 86 -9.26 7.39 5.73
N GLN A 87 -8.70 8.61 5.62
CA GLN A 87 -9.24 9.69 4.80
C GLN A 87 -8.24 10.14 3.75
N SER A 88 -8.72 10.53 2.58
CA SER A 88 -7.88 11.00 1.47
C SER A 88 -7.20 12.34 1.79
N PRO A 89 -5.97 12.60 1.29
CA PRO A 89 -5.35 13.93 1.34
C PRO A 89 -6.10 14.93 0.46
N SER A 90 -5.89 16.24 0.68
CA SER A 90 -6.49 17.27 -0.17
C SER A 90 -5.75 17.42 -1.50
N ALA A 91 -6.46 17.93 -2.52
CA ALA A 91 -5.86 18.26 -3.82
C ALA A 91 -4.72 19.30 -3.71
N GLU A 92 -4.87 20.27 -2.80
CA GLU A 92 -3.84 21.28 -2.53
C GLU A 92 -2.54 20.66 -1.99
N GLN A 93 -2.64 19.69 -1.08
CA GLN A 93 -1.47 18.96 -0.57
C GLN A 93 -0.77 18.20 -1.68
N ILE A 94 -1.52 17.48 -2.53
CA ILE A 94 -0.99 16.74 -3.68
C ILE A 94 -0.30 17.71 -4.66
N TYR A 95 -0.91 18.85 -4.96
CA TYR A 95 -0.34 19.88 -5.82
C TYR A 95 0.98 20.44 -5.25
N ASN A 96 1.02 20.81 -3.96
CA ASN A 96 2.21 21.38 -3.33
C ASN A 96 3.38 20.40 -3.32
N ILE A 97 3.12 19.11 -3.02
CA ILE A 97 4.09 18.03 -3.12
C ILE A 97 4.62 17.92 -4.56
N SER A 98 3.72 17.95 -5.53
CA SER A 98 4.02 17.83 -6.95
C SER A 98 4.99 18.92 -7.41
N LYS A 99 4.73 20.16 -7.04
CA LYS A 99 5.61 21.32 -7.34
C LYS A 99 7.00 21.16 -6.74
N GLU A 100 7.11 20.57 -5.56
CA GLU A 100 8.37 20.36 -4.86
C GLU A 100 9.24 19.30 -5.52
N VAL A 101 8.63 18.14 -5.92
CA VAL A 101 9.40 16.98 -6.38
C VAL A 101 9.56 16.91 -7.90
N GLU A 102 8.76 17.64 -8.66
CA GLU A 102 8.84 17.70 -10.11
C GLU A 102 10.21 18.25 -10.56
N SER A 103 10.81 17.67 -11.60
CA SER A 103 12.16 18.00 -12.08
C SER A 103 12.31 18.04 -13.60
N GLY A 104 11.22 18.31 -14.34
CA GLY A 104 11.19 18.47 -15.81
C GLY A 104 10.89 17.18 -16.56
N ALA A 105 10.63 16.06 -15.87
CA ALA A 105 10.31 14.76 -16.49
C ALA A 105 8.84 14.35 -16.34
N GLY A 106 8.02 15.17 -15.68
CA GLY A 106 6.63 14.90 -15.38
C GLY A 106 6.42 14.03 -14.14
N ILE A 107 5.15 13.78 -13.82
CA ILE A 107 4.72 13.13 -12.58
C ILE A 107 3.82 11.94 -12.87
N LEU A 108 4.12 10.81 -12.23
CA LEU A 108 3.20 9.68 -12.13
C LEU A 108 2.49 9.72 -10.77
N PHE A 109 1.17 9.87 -10.77
CA PHE A 109 0.32 9.62 -9.62
C PHE A 109 -0.02 8.14 -9.52
N LEU A 110 0.34 7.50 -8.40
CA LEU A 110 0.15 6.08 -8.16
C LEU A 110 -0.44 5.86 -6.76
N TYR A 111 -1.72 5.53 -6.66
CA TYR A 111 -2.50 5.48 -5.42
C TYR A 111 -3.55 4.37 -5.45
N GLY A 112 -4.27 4.16 -4.33
CA GLY A 112 -5.33 3.16 -4.24
C GLY A 112 -6.61 3.58 -4.96
N ASN A 113 -7.39 2.63 -5.45
CA ASN A 113 -8.65 2.88 -6.16
C ASN A 113 -9.79 3.21 -5.18
N TYR A 114 -9.73 4.42 -4.61
CA TYR A 114 -10.75 4.96 -3.70
C TYR A 114 -11.29 6.28 -4.23
N THR A 115 -12.59 6.49 -4.14
CA THR A 115 -13.28 7.64 -4.76
C THR A 115 -12.71 8.99 -4.31
N GLY A 116 -12.40 9.15 -3.02
CA GLY A 116 -11.86 10.39 -2.49
C GLY A 116 -10.46 10.70 -3.05
N ASP A 117 -9.61 9.67 -3.13
CA ASP A 117 -8.27 9.81 -3.70
C ASP A 117 -8.35 10.17 -5.19
N ILE A 118 -9.15 9.45 -5.97
CA ILE A 118 -9.35 9.73 -7.41
C ILE A 118 -9.74 11.19 -7.62
N MET A 119 -10.76 11.68 -6.92
CA MET A 119 -11.25 13.06 -7.07
C MET A 119 -10.15 14.10 -6.73
N ASN A 120 -9.38 13.88 -5.67
CA ASN A 120 -8.36 14.83 -5.24
C ASN A 120 -7.12 14.79 -6.13
N PHE A 121 -6.71 13.62 -6.62
CA PHE A 121 -5.61 13.49 -7.58
C PHE A 121 -5.97 14.05 -8.95
N ASP A 122 -7.21 13.86 -9.43
CA ASP A 122 -7.69 14.45 -10.69
C ASP A 122 -7.69 15.97 -10.58
N MET A 123 -8.20 16.55 -9.49
CA MET A 123 -8.17 18.00 -9.25
C MET A 123 -6.74 18.54 -9.19
N ALA A 124 -5.82 17.85 -8.51
CA ALA A 124 -4.41 18.24 -8.47
C ALA A 124 -3.77 18.18 -9.87
N SER A 125 -4.12 17.17 -10.68
CA SER A 125 -3.68 17.05 -12.08
C SER A 125 -4.12 18.25 -12.93
N GLU A 126 -5.38 18.68 -12.81
CA GLU A 126 -5.90 19.87 -13.48
C GLU A 126 -5.16 21.15 -13.05
N MET A 127 -4.85 21.30 -11.76
CA MET A 127 -4.06 22.44 -11.26
C MET A 127 -2.64 22.45 -11.85
N LEU A 128 -1.98 21.28 -11.96
CA LEU A 128 -0.63 21.15 -12.51
C LEU A 128 -0.59 21.36 -14.03
N GLU A 129 -1.65 21.01 -14.75
CA GLU A 129 -1.77 21.30 -16.19
C GLU A 129 -1.76 22.82 -16.45
N MET A 130 -2.35 23.63 -15.55
CA MET A 130 -2.28 25.09 -15.66
C MET A 130 -0.85 25.65 -15.44
N ASP A 131 0.03 24.85 -14.85
CA ASP A 131 1.46 25.18 -14.67
C ASP A 131 2.37 24.48 -15.71
N ASP A 132 1.79 23.93 -16.79
CA ASP A 132 2.51 23.21 -17.84
C ASP A 132 3.25 21.95 -17.35
N ILE A 133 2.82 21.34 -16.22
CA ILE A 133 3.40 20.11 -15.67
C ILE A 133 2.60 18.91 -16.16
N GLN A 134 3.29 17.99 -16.83
CA GLN A 134 2.67 16.77 -17.36
C GLN A 134 2.46 15.75 -16.25
N THR A 135 1.24 15.20 -16.14
CA THR A 135 0.89 14.14 -15.20
C THR A 135 0.33 12.91 -15.91
N ARG A 136 0.44 11.76 -15.26
CA ARG A 136 -0.28 10.51 -15.55
C ARG A 136 -0.76 9.92 -14.24
N SER A 137 -1.89 9.24 -14.27
CA SER A 137 -2.45 8.56 -13.08
C SER A 137 -2.60 7.07 -13.33
N ILE A 138 -2.35 6.27 -12.30
CA ILE A 138 -2.65 4.85 -12.26
C ILE A 138 -3.10 4.46 -10.86
N VAL A 139 -4.17 3.67 -10.76
CA VAL A 139 -4.72 3.21 -9.49
C VAL A 139 -4.43 1.73 -9.24
N GLY A 140 -4.04 1.40 -8.02
CA GLY A 140 -3.96 0.03 -7.53
C GLY A 140 -5.36 -0.56 -7.37
N ALA A 141 -5.57 -1.79 -7.87
CA ALA A 141 -6.87 -2.47 -7.90
C ALA A 141 -6.68 -3.99 -7.74
N ASP A 142 -5.90 -4.39 -6.75
CA ASP A 142 -5.42 -5.76 -6.58
C ASP A 142 -6.36 -6.66 -5.75
N ASP A 143 -7.30 -6.10 -4.97
CA ASP A 143 -8.22 -6.85 -4.10
C ASP A 143 -9.32 -7.58 -4.90
N VAL A 144 -9.08 -8.87 -5.18
CA VAL A 144 -9.95 -9.67 -6.07
C VAL A 144 -11.36 -9.89 -5.52
N LEU A 145 -11.53 -9.87 -4.21
CA LEU A 145 -12.82 -10.12 -3.56
C LEU A 145 -13.68 -8.88 -3.40
N SER A 146 -13.11 -7.70 -3.60
CA SER A 146 -13.84 -6.44 -3.42
C SER A 146 -14.84 -6.15 -4.54
N ASN A 147 -14.55 -6.56 -5.77
CA ASN A 147 -15.44 -6.36 -6.91
C ASN A 147 -15.17 -7.38 -8.03
N LYS A 148 -16.23 -7.79 -8.73
CA LYS A 148 -16.13 -8.65 -9.92
C LYS A 148 -15.53 -7.91 -11.12
N ASN A 149 -15.77 -6.60 -11.25
CA ASN A 149 -15.12 -5.75 -12.23
C ASN A 149 -13.72 -5.38 -11.74
N PRO A 150 -12.62 -5.81 -12.42
CA PRO A 150 -11.26 -5.51 -12.00
C PRO A 150 -10.96 -4.02 -11.83
N ASP A 151 -11.54 -3.16 -12.66
CA ASP A 151 -11.32 -1.71 -12.61
C ASP A 151 -12.00 -1.01 -11.42
N ALA A 152 -12.95 -1.70 -10.76
CA ALA A 152 -13.66 -1.20 -9.59
C ALA A 152 -13.17 -1.84 -8.28
N ARG A 153 -12.11 -2.63 -8.31
CA ARG A 153 -11.51 -3.26 -7.13
C ARG A 153 -10.78 -2.25 -6.27
N ARG A 154 -10.74 -2.50 -4.96
CA ARG A 154 -9.92 -1.74 -4.02
C ARG A 154 -8.43 -1.99 -4.29
N GLY A 155 -7.60 -0.99 -4.00
CA GLY A 155 -6.15 -1.13 -3.95
C GLY A 155 -5.70 -1.40 -2.51
N VAL A 156 -4.96 -2.47 -2.30
CA VAL A 156 -4.49 -2.93 -0.98
C VAL A 156 -2.99 -3.27 -1.02
N ALA A 157 -2.51 -4.26 -0.30
CA ALA A 157 -1.08 -4.55 -0.14
C ALA A 157 -0.32 -4.79 -1.46
N GLY A 158 -0.98 -5.29 -2.51
CA GLY A 158 -0.34 -5.53 -3.80
C GLY A 158 0.14 -4.28 -4.54
N ILE A 159 -0.32 -3.07 -4.14
CA ILE A 159 0.22 -1.79 -4.63
C ILE A 159 1.75 -1.72 -4.41
N PHE A 160 2.28 -2.39 -3.40
CA PHE A 160 3.71 -2.50 -3.16
C PHE A 160 4.50 -2.89 -4.41
N PHE A 161 4.03 -3.86 -5.20
CA PHE A 161 4.70 -4.27 -6.44
C PHE A 161 4.65 -3.19 -7.52
N MET A 162 3.57 -2.40 -7.57
CA MET A 162 3.48 -1.25 -8.47
C MET A 162 4.52 -0.18 -8.09
N TYR A 163 4.68 0.13 -6.79
CA TYR A 163 5.71 1.05 -6.29
C TYR A 163 7.12 0.57 -6.64
N LYS A 164 7.40 -0.73 -6.44
CA LYS A 164 8.69 -1.33 -6.78
C LYS A 164 9.02 -1.17 -8.27
N CYS A 165 8.11 -1.56 -9.15
CA CYS A 165 8.34 -1.54 -10.60
C CYS A 165 8.42 -0.10 -11.14
N ALA A 166 7.51 0.78 -10.75
CA ALA A 166 7.53 2.18 -11.16
C ALA A 166 8.77 2.92 -10.63
N GLY A 167 9.09 2.74 -9.33
CA GLY A 167 10.25 3.34 -8.69
C GLY A 167 11.56 2.92 -9.36
N ALA A 168 11.71 1.63 -9.65
CA ALA A 168 12.88 1.10 -10.34
C ALA A 168 13.02 1.67 -11.76
N LYS A 169 11.92 1.73 -12.54
CA LYS A 169 11.95 2.29 -13.89
C LYS A 169 12.25 3.79 -13.88
N ALA A 170 11.69 4.55 -12.93
CA ALA A 170 12.01 5.96 -12.75
C ALA A 170 13.47 6.17 -12.34
N ALA A 171 14.02 5.32 -11.44
CA ALA A 171 15.43 5.36 -11.04
C ALA A 171 16.39 5.10 -12.20
N GLN A 172 15.98 4.31 -13.20
CA GLN A 172 16.66 4.07 -14.47
C GLN A 172 16.49 5.23 -15.48
N MET A 173 15.87 6.33 -15.09
CA MET A 173 15.61 7.51 -15.92
C MET A 173 14.66 7.20 -17.11
N GLY A 174 13.69 6.30 -16.91
CA GLY A 174 12.62 6.04 -17.86
C GLY A 174 11.74 7.28 -18.08
N THR A 175 11.17 7.42 -19.27
CA THR A 175 10.17 8.44 -19.59
C THR A 175 8.89 8.22 -18.76
N LEU A 176 8.02 9.23 -18.68
CA LEU A 176 6.75 9.15 -17.95
C LEU A 176 5.88 7.97 -18.42
N ASP A 177 5.82 7.75 -19.73
CA ASP A 177 5.05 6.64 -20.31
C ASP A 177 5.70 5.27 -20.02
N GLU A 178 7.03 5.16 -19.94
CA GLU A 178 7.73 3.92 -19.55
C GLU A 178 7.54 3.62 -18.05
N VAL A 179 7.56 4.64 -17.20
CA VAL A 179 7.30 4.47 -15.75
C VAL A 179 5.84 4.05 -15.51
N LEU A 180 4.89 4.66 -16.23
CA LEU A 180 3.49 4.23 -16.22
C LEU A 180 3.34 2.77 -16.68
N ALA A 181 4.02 2.39 -17.78
CA ALA A 181 3.96 1.01 -18.30
C ALA A 181 4.53 -0.02 -17.29
N ALA A 182 5.57 0.34 -16.54
CA ALA A 182 6.13 -0.52 -15.49
C ALA A 182 5.13 -0.71 -14.33
N ALA A 183 4.46 0.37 -13.89
CA ALA A 183 3.39 0.29 -12.90
C ALA A 183 2.20 -0.56 -13.40
N GLN A 184 1.79 -0.36 -14.66
CA GLN A 184 0.71 -1.11 -15.29
C GLN A 184 1.04 -2.61 -15.38
N LYS A 185 2.27 -2.95 -15.77
CA LYS A 185 2.73 -4.36 -15.79
C LYS A 185 2.60 -5.02 -14.42
N ALA A 186 2.99 -4.32 -13.34
CA ALA A 186 2.83 -4.83 -11.98
C ALA A 186 1.35 -4.97 -11.59
N LYS A 187 0.51 -3.97 -11.89
CA LYS A 187 -0.94 -3.99 -11.64
C LYS A 187 -1.61 -5.19 -12.30
N ASP A 188 -1.34 -5.42 -13.59
CA ASP A 188 -1.97 -6.49 -14.36
C ASP A 188 -1.61 -7.88 -13.81
N ASN A 189 -0.44 -8.02 -13.21
CA ASN A 189 0.12 -9.26 -12.71
C ASN A 189 0.02 -9.43 -11.18
N THR A 190 -0.75 -8.60 -10.47
CA THR A 190 -0.87 -8.70 -9.00
C THR A 190 -2.31 -8.92 -8.57
N ARG A 191 -2.52 -9.87 -7.66
CA ARG A 191 -3.82 -10.15 -7.02
C ARG A 191 -3.62 -10.36 -5.52
N THR A 192 -4.58 -9.85 -4.75
CA THR A 192 -4.55 -9.89 -3.28
C THR A 192 -5.87 -10.40 -2.72
N VAL A 193 -5.79 -11.15 -1.63
CA VAL A 193 -6.92 -11.53 -0.77
C VAL A 193 -6.53 -11.24 0.68
N GLY A 194 -7.38 -10.52 1.39
CA GLY A 194 -7.21 -10.19 2.81
C GLY A 194 -8.26 -10.85 3.69
N PHE A 195 -7.93 -11.01 4.98
CA PHE A 195 -8.84 -11.47 6.02
C PHE A 195 -8.49 -10.85 7.36
N ALA A 196 -9.49 -10.62 8.21
CA ALA A 196 -9.33 -9.99 9.52
C ALA A 196 -9.84 -10.89 10.64
N LEU A 197 -9.14 -10.88 11.77
CA LEU A 197 -9.45 -11.61 13.01
C LEU A 197 -9.99 -10.67 14.09
N THR A 198 -9.54 -9.42 14.12
CA THR A 198 -10.05 -8.39 15.03
C THR A 198 -10.20 -7.05 14.32
N PRO A 199 -11.11 -6.18 14.78
CA PRO A 199 -11.18 -4.80 14.28
C PRO A 199 -10.00 -3.96 14.82
N CYS A 200 -9.84 -2.75 14.27
CA CYS A 200 -9.01 -1.69 14.84
C CYS A 200 -9.88 -0.59 15.47
N ILE A 201 -9.28 0.22 16.33
CA ILE A 201 -9.94 1.38 16.96
C ILE A 201 -9.42 2.65 16.31
N ILE A 202 -10.33 3.40 15.66
CA ILE A 202 -10.01 4.69 15.06
C ILE A 202 -9.92 5.74 16.18
N PRO A 203 -8.76 6.42 16.37
CA PRO A 203 -8.55 7.33 17.49
C PRO A 203 -9.60 8.44 17.58
N GLU A 204 -9.93 9.09 16.50
CA GLU A 204 -10.89 10.21 16.45
C GLU A 204 -12.32 9.79 16.80
N LEU A 205 -12.68 8.53 16.49
CA LEU A 205 -14.02 7.98 16.78
C LEU A 205 -14.09 7.34 18.18
N GLY A 206 -12.96 6.85 18.69
CA GLY A 206 -12.89 6.18 20.00
C GLY A 206 -13.60 4.83 20.07
N HIS A 207 -13.90 4.22 18.92
CA HIS A 207 -14.53 2.89 18.82
C HIS A 207 -14.03 2.11 17.61
N SER A 208 -14.33 0.82 17.59
CA SER A 208 -13.98 -0.09 16.51
C SER A 208 -14.65 0.31 15.18
N ASN A 209 -13.93 0.08 14.07
CA ASN A 209 -14.45 0.33 12.72
C ASN A 209 -15.47 -0.73 12.25
N PHE A 210 -15.43 -1.93 12.82
CA PHE A 210 -16.42 -3.01 12.62
C PHE A 210 -16.49 -3.91 13.86
N THR A 211 -17.31 -4.97 13.84
CA THR A 211 -17.45 -5.93 14.94
C THR A 211 -17.38 -7.35 14.43
N LEU A 212 -16.73 -8.22 15.21
CA LEU A 212 -16.71 -9.69 15.05
C LEU A 212 -17.05 -10.34 16.37
N GLY A 213 -17.62 -11.53 16.36
CA GLY A 213 -17.78 -12.37 17.55
C GLY A 213 -16.45 -12.96 18.01
N ASP A 214 -16.40 -13.49 19.24
CA ASP A 214 -15.16 -13.98 19.88
C ASP A 214 -14.41 -15.06 19.09
N ASN A 215 -15.11 -15.87 18.29
CA ASN A 215 -14.52 -16.92 17.44
C ASN A 215 -14.84 -16.72 15.96
N GLU A 216 -15.05 -15.48 15.56
CA GLU A 216 -15.35 -15.11 14.17
C GLU A 216 -14.17 -14.42 13.52
N MET A 217 -14.10 -14.56 12.20
CA MET A 217 -13.21 -13.84 11.28
C MET A 217 -14.00 -13.30 10.11
N ALA A 218 -13.44 -12.30 9.43
CA ALA A 218 -13.96 -11.78 8.17
C ALA A 218 -13.00 -12.10 7.03
N PHE A 219 -13.50 -12.69 5.95
CA PHE A 219 -12.74 -13.03 4.75
C PHE A 219 -13.07 -12.10 3.59
N GLY A 220 -12.06 -11.60 2.88
CA GLY A 220 -12.20 -10.60 1.81
C GLY A 220 -12.37 -9.17 2.33
N MET A 221 -12.00 -8.90 3.57
CA MET A 221 -12.11 -7.57 4.17
C MET A 221 -11.03 -6.62 3.63
N GLY A 222 -11.40 -5.35 3.44
CA GLY A 222 -10.49 -4.29 3.05
C GLY A 222 -9.71 -3.68 4.23
N ILE A 223 -8.71 -2.85 3.88
CA ILE A 223 -7.79 -2.25 4.87
C ILE A 223 -8.42 -1.14 5.73
N HIS A 224 -9.61 -0.64 5.39
CA HIS A 224 -10.38 0.29 6.24
C HIS A 224 -11.45 -0.42 7.09
N GLY A 225 -11.53 -1.76 7.01
CA GLY A 225 -12.61 -2.53 7.62
C GLY A 225 -13.87 -2.58 6.76
N GLU A 226 -13.75 -2.39 5.45
CA GLU A 226 -14.87 -2.58 4.52
C GLU A 226 -15.33 -4.03 4.55
N PRO A 227 -16.65 -4.29 4.48
CA PRO A 227 -17.20 -5.63 4.61
C PRO A 227 -16.54 -6.63 3.67
N GLY A 228 -16.20 -7.82 4.21
CA GLY A 228 -15.71 -8.95 3.46
C GLY A 228 -16.81 -9.68 2.70
N VAL A 229 -16.42 -10.80 2.09
CA VAL A 229 -17.36 -11.66 1.36
C VAL A 229 -18.19 -12.52 2.32
N TRP A 230 -17.59 -12.93 3.45
CA TRP A 230 -18.26 -13.65 4.51
C TRP A 230 -17.60 -13.42 5.87
N ASN A 231 -18.42 -13.54 6.95
CA ASN A 231 -17.96 -13.68 8.32
C ASN A 231 -18.32 -15.09 8.82
N GLY A 232 -17.43 -15.70 9.59
CA GLY A 232 -17.66 -17.06 10.11
C GLY A 232 -16.57 -17.52 11.06
N PRO A 233 -16.56 -18.79 11.46
CA PRO A 233 -15.58 -19.33 12.40
C PRO A 233 -14.15 -19.15 11.92
N VAL A 234 -13.23 -18.93 12.86
CA VAL A 234 -11.79 -18.84 12.59
C VAL A 234 -11.32 -20.15 11.93
N LYS A 235 -10.57 -20.02 10.85
CA LYS A 235 -9.99 -21.14 10.08
C LYS A 235 -8.51 -21.33 10.44
N THR A 236 -7.98 -22.50 10.13
CA THR A 236 -6.54 -22.78 10.21
C THR A 236 -5.78 -22.01 9.13
N SER A 237 -4.48 -21.80 9.32
CA SER A 237 -3.61 -21.16 8.34
C SER A 237 -3.69 -21.85 6.96
N ARG A 238 -3.66 -23.19 6.95
CA ARG A 238 -3.77 -23.97 5.70
C ARG A 238 -5.09 -23.73 4.97
N GLU A 239 -6.23 -23.73 5.68
CA GLU A 239 -7.54 -23.43 5.10
C GLU A 239 -7.62 -22.02 4.54
N LEU A 240 -7.04 -21.02 5.23
CA LEU A 240 -6.97 -19.64 4.77
C LEU A 240 -6.10 -19.51 3.52
N ALA A 241 -4.94 -20.18 3.50
CA ALA A 241 -4.08 -20.23 2.34
C ALA A 241 -4.77 -20.87 1.14
N GLU A 242 -5.44 -22.02 1.31
CA GLU A 242 -6.16 -22.72 0.24
C GLU A 242 -7.29 -21.88 -0.36
N GLU A 243 -8.10 -21.24 0.50
CA GLU A 243 -9.21 -20.39 0.04
C GLU A 243 -8.70 -19.13 -0.66
N SER A 244 -7.70 -18.45 -0.11
CA SER A 244 -7.10 -17.27 -0.72
C SER A 244 -6.43 -17.58 -2.06
N MET A 245 -5.65 -18.67 -2.14
CA MET A 245 -4.98 -19.09 -3.37
C MET A 245 -5.96 -19.55 -4.44
N LYS A 246 -7.10 -20.14 -4.05
CA LYS A 246 -8.18 -20.49 -4.98
C LYS A 246 -8.74 -19.23 -5.65
N GLU A 247 -9.02 -18.18 -4.89
CA GLU A 247 -9.56 -16.92 -5.43
C GLU A 247 -8.52 -16.18 -6.29
N ILE A 248 -7.28 -16.10 -5.81
CA ILE A 248 -6.17 -15.44 -6.53
C ILE A 248 -5.88 -16.13 -7.86
N LEU A 249 -5.64 -17.44 -7.84
CA LEU A 249 -5.30 -18.19 -9.04
C LEU A 249 -6.52 -18.43 -9.97
N GLY A 250 -7.73 -18.32 -9.43
CA GLY A 250 -8.96 -18.33 -10.23
C GLY A 250 -9.11 -17.06 -11.06
N ASP A 251 -8.72 -15.92 -10.54
CA ASP A 251 -8.76 -14.61 -11.22
C ASP A 251 -7.53 -14.36 -12.12
N MET A 252 -6.37 -14.81 -11.68
CA MET A 252 -5.10 -14.71 -12.41
C MET A 252 -4.43 -16.08 -12.48
N PRO A 253 -4.73 -16.87 -13.53
CA PRO A 253 -4.11 -18.18 -13.71
C PRO A 253 -2.59 -18.10 -13.86
N VAL A 254 -1.89 -18.95 -13.12
CA VAL A 254 -0.43 -19.13 -13.20
C VAL A 254 -0.17 -20.58 -13.55
N ALA A 255 0.54 -20.83 -14.63
CA ALA A 255 0.84 -22.18 -15.10
C ALA A 255 2.01 -22.82 -14.34
N SER A 256 2.07 -24.15 -14.34
CA SER A 256 3.23 -24.88 -13.83
C SER A 256 4.51 -24.46 -14.56
N GLY A 257 5.55 -24.15 -13.80
CA GLY A 257 6.84 -23.66 -14.30
C GLY A 257 6.96 -22.14 -14.37
N GLU A 258 5.86 -21.38 -14.32
CA GLU A 258 5.90 -19.93 -14.20
C GLU A 258 6.35 -19.48 -12.80
N GLU A 259 6.82 -18.23 -12.71
CA GLU A 259 7.38 -17.66 -11.48
C GLU A 259 6.48 -16.57 -10.90
N VAL A 260 6.41 -16.53 -9.56
CA VAL A 260 5.66 -15.52 -8.82
C VAL A 260 6.49 -14.93 -7.69
N CYS A 261 6.19 -13.68 -7.32
CA CYS A 261 6.52 -13.16 -6.00
C CYS A 261 5.33 -13.34 -5.08
N VAL A 262 5.62 -13.67 -3.83
CA VAL A 262 4.65 -13.82 -2.74
C VAL A 262 4.83 -12.66 -1.77
N LEU A 263 3.75 -12.01 -1.36
CA LEU A 263 3.73 -11.04 -0.28
C LEU A 263 2.74 -11.50 0.78
N ILE A 264 3.24 -11.85 1.95
CA ILE A 264 2.44 -12.16 3.15
C ILE A 264 2.48 -10.93 4.05
N ASN A 265 1.39 -10.24 4.11
CA ASN A 265 1.26 -8.94 4.76
C ASN A 265 0.41 -9.04 6.01
N GLY A 266 0.94 -8.60 7.14
CA GLY A 266 0.18 -8.41 8.39
C GLY A 266 -0.67 -7.14 8.33
N LEU A 267 -1.73 -7.09 9.14
CA LEU A 267 -2.61 -5.92 9.23
C LEU A 267 -2.31 -5.03 10.45
N GLY A 268 -1.21 -5.27 11.17
CA GLY A 268 -0.68 -4.45 12.26
C GLY A 268 -0.61 -5.13 13.62
N ALA A 269 -1.43 -6.16 13.89
CA ALA A 269 -1.40 -6.87 15.16
C ALA A 269 -1.14 -8.39 15.05
N THR A 270 -0.89 -8.89 13.85
CA THR A 270 -0.54 -10.30 13.63
C THR A 270 0.96 -10.51 13.83
N SER A 271 1.33 -11.50 14.66
CA SER A 271 2.75 -11.76 14.93
C SER A 271 3.50 -12.25 13.69
N GLN A 272 4.80 -12.01 13.65
CA GLN A 272 5.62 -12.53 12.55
C GLN A 272 5.62 -14.06 12.47
N GLU A 273 5.54 -14.75 13.60
CA GLU A 273 5.42 -16.21 13.65
C GLU A 273 4.18 -16.70 12.89
N GLU A 274 3.03 -16.06 13.07
CA GLU A 274 1.79 -16.41 12.35
C GLU A 274 1.93 -16.11 10.85
N LEU A 275 2.55 -14.98 10.47
CA LEU A 275 2.80 -14.67 9.06
C LEU A 275 3.73 -15.70 8.41
N TYR A 276 4.76 -16.21 9.11
CA TYR A 276 5.62 -17.26 8.59
C TYR A 276 4.95 -18.63 8.53
N ILE A 277 4.02 -18.94 9.43
CA ILE A 277 3.16 -20.14 9.32
C ILE A 277 2.34 -20.06 8.03
N LEU A 278 1.67 -18.92 7.81
CA LEU A 278 0.90 -18.68 6.59
C LEU A 278 1.77 -18.74 5.33
N THR A 279 2.99 -18.22 5.39
CA THR A 279 3.97 -18.29 4.29
C THR A 279 4.26 -19.74 3.90
N GLY A 280 4.53 -20.61 4.87
CA GLY A 280 4.79 -22.04 4.63
C GLY A 280 3.63 -22.71 3.89
N ASP A 281 2.40 -22.49 4.34
CA ASP A 281 1.22 -23.07 3.71
C ASP A 281 1.00 -22.56 2.27
N VAL A 282 1.23 -21.26 2.00
CA VAL A 282 1.13 -20.66 0.66
C VAL A 282 2.19 -21.22 -0.28
N GLU A 283 3.45 -21.30 0.16
CA GLU A 283 4.55 -21.83 -0.66
C GLU A 283 4.38 -23.32 -0.96
N ASP A 284 3.87 -24.11 -0.01
CA ASP A 284 3.53 -25.52 -0.23
C ASP A 284 2.45 -25.67 -1.31
N ILE A 285 1.39 -24.84 -1.28
CA ILE A 285 0.35 -24.83 -2.31
C ILE A 285 0.91 -24.50 -3.70
N LEU A 286 1.79 -23.48 -3.78
CA LEU A 286 2.43 -23.12 -5.04
C LEU A 286 3.31 -24.25 -5.58
N LYS A 287 4.09 -24.88 -4.71
CA LYS A 287 4.93 -26.03 -5.03
C LYS A 287 4.11 -27.24 -5.51
N GLU A 288 2.99 -27.57 -4.85
CA GLU A 288 2.07 -28.63 -5.25
C GLU A 288 1.52 -28.39 -6.67
N LYS A 289 1.34 -27.12 -7.06
CA LYS A 289 0.90 -26.71 -8.40
C LYS A 289 2.04 -26.58 -9.42
N GLY A 290 3.30 -26.77 -8.99
CA GLY A 290 4.48 -26.61 -9.83
C GLY A 290 4.82 -25.17 -10.18
N ILE A 291 4.25 -24.20 -9.46
CA ILE A 291 4.55 -22.76 -9.60
C ILE A 291 5.82 -22.45 -8.82
N LYS A 292 6.73 -21.70 -9.42
CA LYS A 292 8.00 -21.34 -8.78
C LYS A 292 7.87 -20.03 -8.01
N VAL A 293 8.38 -20.01 -6.78
CA VAL A 293 8.50 -18.77 -6.02
C VAL A 293 9.85 -18.11 -6.34
N TYR A 294 9.80 -16.91 -6.92
CA TYR A 294 10.97 -16.11 -7.22
C TYR A 294 11.48 -15.37 -5.99
N ARG A 295 10.55 -14.69 -5.28
CA ARG A 295 10.87 -13.94 -4.06
C ARG A 295 9.65 -13.92 -3.14
N THR A 296 9.92 -14.02 -1.84
CA THR A 296 8.88 -13.91 -0.80
C THR A 296 9.16 -12.69 0.08
N PHE A 297 8.12 -11.92 0.35
CA PHE A 297 8.10 -10.78 1.25
C PHE A 297 7.16 -11.12 2.41
N VAL A 298 7.62 -10.95 3.67
CA VAL A 298 6.83 -11.26 4.87
C VAL A 298 6.97 -10.13 5.87
N GLY A 299 5.87 -9.61 6.37
CA GLY A 299 5.88 -8.55 7.37
C GLY A 299 4.70 -7.57 7.22
N GLU A 300 4.88 -6.36 7.74
CA GLU A 300 3.90 -5.28 7.64
C GLU A 300 4.22 -4.42 6.39
N TYR A 301 3.35 -4.46 5.39
CA TYR A 301 3.50 -3.71 4.13
C TYR A 301 2.32 -2.77 3.87
N ALA A 302 1.13 -3.13 4.33
CA ALA A 302 -0.08 -2.34 4.27
C ALA A 302 -0.98 -2.74 5.44
N THR A 303 -0.93 -1.98 6.52
CA THR A 303 -1.65 -2.30 7.75
C THR A 303 -3.04 -1.67 7.81
N SER A 304 -3.77 -1.97 8.85
CA SER A 304 -5.00 -1.30 9.28
C SER A 304 -4.90 -1.02 10.77
N MET A 305 -3.99 -0.12 11.14
CA MET A 305 -3.65 0.21 12.52
C MET A 305 -3.25 -1.06 13.33
N GLU A 306 -3.99 -1.41 14.38
CA GLU A 306 -3.81 -2.63 15.18
C GLU A 306 -4.80 -3.75 14.86
N MET A 307 -5.29 -3.83 13.62
CA MET A 307 -6.12 -4.96 13.19
C MET A 307 -5.30 -6.25 13.19
N ALA A 308 -5.81 -7.30 13.81
CA ALA A 308 -5.26 -8.64 13.62
C ALA A 308 -5.85 -9.25 12.34
N GLY A 309 -5.00 -9.85 11.54
CA GLY A 309 -5.33 -10.45 10.26
C GLY A 309 -4.14 -10.39 9.31
N ALA A 310 -4.35 -10.81 8.10
CA ALA A 310 -3.31 -10.82 7.08
C ALA A 310 -3.89 -10.67 5.68
N SER A 311 -3.02 -10.41 4.70
CA SER A 311 -3.35 -10.55 3.30
C SER A 311 -2.25 -11.31 2.55
N ILE A 312 -2.66 -12.04 1.50
CA ILE A 312 -1.79 -12.77 0.59
C ILE A 312 -1.86 -12.07 -0.75
N SER A 313 -0.73 -11.58 -1.24
CA SER A 313 -0.62 -11.06 -2.59
C SER A 313 0.29 -11.95 -3.42
N ILE A 314 -0.13 -12.29 -4.62
CA ILE A 314 0.66 -13.00 -5.63
C ILE A 314 0.89 -12.04 -6.79
N CYS A 315 2.17 -11.84 -7.10
CA CYS A 315 2.59 -11.07 -8.27
C CYS A 315 3.29 -12.02 -9.26
N LYS A 316 2.64 -12.28 -10.40
CA LYS A 316 3.23 -13.09 -11.47
C LYS A 316 4.39 -12.33 -12.10
N VAL A 317 5.55 -12.95 -12.18
CA VAL A 317 6.74 -12.38 -12.81
C VAL A 317 6.59 -12.49 -14.33
N ALA A 318 6.32 -11.36 -14.98
CA ALA A 318 6.00 -11.34 -16.40
C ALA A 318 7.23 -11.60 -17.29
N ASP A 319 8.39 -11.07 -16.90
CA ASP A 319 9.63 -11.14 -17.67
C ASP A 319 10.87 -10.81 -16.81
N GLU A 320 12.06 -10.90 -17.41
CA GLU A 320 13.33 -10.60 -16.76
C GLU A 320 13.50 -9.12 -16.39
N GLU A 321 12.88 -8.20 -17.12
CA GLU A 321 12.92 -6.77 -16.77
C GLU A 321 12.17 -6.53 -15.44
N MET A 322 11.02 -7.17 -15.26
CA MET A 322 10.26 -7.08 -14.01
C MET A 322 11.04 -7.67 -12.82
N LYS A 323 11.84 -8.74 -13.01
CA LYS A 323 12.74 -9.25 -11.96
C LYS A 323 13.75 -8.19 -11.54
N GLN A 324 14.38 -7.51 -12.51
CA GLN A 324 15.34 -6.44 -12.23
C GLN A 324 14.70 -5.30 -11.44
N TRP A 325 13.44 -4.95 -11.71
CA TRP A 325 12.72 -3.94 -10.93
C TRP A 325 12.40 -4.40 -9.51
N ILE A 326 11.98 -5.65 -9.36
CA ILE A 326 11.70 -6.24 -8.03
C ILE A 326 12.98 -6.34 -7.20
N ASP A 327 14.12 -6.64 -7.83
CA ASP A 327 15.41 -6.80 -7.15
C ASP A 327 16.13 -5.46 -6.89
N MET A 328 15.70 -4.38 -7.52
CA MET A 328 16.37 -3.08 -7.33
C MET A 328 16.43 -2.71 -5.84
N PRO A 329 17.61 -2.34 -5.33
CA PRO A 329 17.77 -1.85 -3.97
C PRO A 329 16.87 -0.63 -3.69
N VAL A 330 16.28 -0.60 -2.51
CA VAL A 330 15.39 0.48 -2.04
C VAL A 330 15.81 0.91 -0.65
N HIS A 331 15.76 2.21 -0.39
CA HIS A 331 16.01 2.74 0.95
C HIS A 331 15.01 3.85 1.29
N THR A 332 14.06 3.54 2.16
CA THR A 332 13.05 4.45 2.69
C THR A 332 13.03 4.40 4.23
N PRO A 333 12.35 5.30 4.93
CA PRO A 333 12.24 5.23 6.39
C PRO A 333 11.70 3.91 6.94
N PHE A 334 10.87 3.21 6.18
CA PHE A 334 10.17 2.01 6.66
C PHE A 334 10.50 0.74 5.88
N TYR A 335 11.20 0.85 4.74
CA TYR A 335 11.53 -0.29 3.92
C TYR A 335 12.94 -0.18 3.33
N THR A 336 13.76 -1.20 3.57
CA THR A 336 15.08 -1.33 2.98
C THR A 336 15.24 -2.69 2.32
N GLN A 337 15.69 -2.67 1.07
CA GLN A 337 16.11 -3.85 0.31
C GLN A 337 17.50 -3.58 -0.25
N VAL A 338 18.45 -4.47 0.02
CA VAL A 338 19.84 -4.43 -0.47
C VAL A 338 20.05 -5.35 -1.65
#